data_f01583454df19b388b7affe85b9aee16
#
_entry.id   f01583454df19b388b7affe85b9aee16
#
_cell.length_a   1.000
_cell.length_b   1.000
_cell.length_c   1.000
_cell.angle_alpha   90.00
_cell.angle_beta   90.00
_cell.angle_gamma   90.00
#
_symmetry.space_group_name_H-M   'P 1'
#
loop_
_entity.id
_entity.type
_entity.pdbx_description
1 polymer ?
#
loop_
_entity_poly.entity_id
_entity_poly.type
_entity_poly.pdbx_seq_one_letter_code
_entity_poly.pdbx_strand_id
1 'polypeptide(L)'
;VGQLFYYGLLNQQLNSRGAWAQARDTFRQLQEDESLTPGQRQLVGLLEEYNQGRINWTQKQRNLLQENNELQQALDKAEQDNVLLQQKIQALTDLEAVISDRKEQ
;
A
#
# COMPACT_ATOMS: atom_id res chain seq x y z
N VAL A 1 -21.45 -20.35 -21.24
CA VAL A 1 -21.72 -19.13 -20.51
C VAL A 1 -21.92 -19.42 -19.02
N GLY A 2 -22.83 -20.34 -18.71
CA GLY A 2 -23.11 -20.69 -17.31
C GLY A 2 -21.91 -21.22 -16.54
N GLN A 3 -21.07 -22.02 -17.18
CA GLN A 3 -19.88 -22.58 -16.52
C GLN A 3 -18.84 -21.50 -16.24
N LEU A 4 -18.63 -20.57 -17.15
CA LEU A 4 -17.70 -19.44 -16.94
C LEU A 4 -18.21 -18.51 -15.85
N PHE A 5 -19.50 -18.23 -15.84
CA PHE A 5 -20.12 -17.41 -14.81
C PHE A 5 -19.93 -18.02 -13.42
N TYR A 6 -20.19 -19.32 -13.31
CA TYR A 6 -20.03 -20.07 -12.08
C TYR A 6 -18.56 -20.07 -11.61
N TYR A 7 -17.65 -20.27 -12.56
CA TYR A 7 -16.21 -20.22 -12.27
C TYR A 7 -15.79 -18.86 -11.70
N GLY A 8 -16.27 -17.79 -12.32
CA GLY A 8 -16.00 -16.44 -11.83
C GLY A 8 -16.54 -16.22 -10.43
N LEU A 9 -17.77 -16.66 -10.16
CA LEU A 9 -18.38 -16.55 -8.82
C LEU A 9 -17.59 -17.32 -7.76
N LEU A 10 -17.12 -18.52 -8.09
CA LEU A 10 -16.30 -19.32 -7.16
C LEU A 10 -14.99 -18.61 -6.82
N ASN A 11 -14.33 -18.08 -7.85
CA ASN A 11 -13.05 -17.38 -7.64
C ASN A 11 -13.23 -16.13 -6.81
N GLN A 12 -14.30 -15.36 -7.04
CA GLN A 12 -14.49 -14.12 -6.25
C GLN A 12 -14.82 -14.38 -4.78
N GLN A 13 -15.29 -15.57 -4.44
CA GLN A 13 -15.57 -15.93 -3.05
C GLN A 13 -14.32 -16.34 -2.29
N LEU A 14 -13.24 -16.65 -2.98
CA LEU A 14 -11.98 -16.99 -2.34
C LEU A 14 -11.29 -15.73 -1.81
N ASN A 15 -10.60 -15.88 -0.67
CA ASN A 15 -9.88 -14.75 -0.08
C ASN A 15 -8.46 -14.68 -0.61
N SER A 16 -8.33 -14.48 -1.93
CA SER A 16 -7.05 -14.47 -2.64
C SER A 16 -7.09 -13.44 -3.76
N ARG A 17 -6.07 -12.59 -3.80
CA ARG A 17 -5.93 -11.58 -4.85
C ARG A 17 -5.83 -12.23 -6.23
N GLY A 18 -5.10 -13.34 -6.33
CA GLY A 18 -5.00 -14.11 -7.58
C GLY A 18 -6.35 -14.63 -8.04
N ALA A 19 -7.18 -15.12 -7.10
CA ALA A 19 -8.53 -15.58 -7.42
C ALA A 19 -9.42 -14.42 -7.86
N TRP A 20 -9.29 -13.24 -7.25
CA TRP A 20 -10.05 -12.06 -7.68
C TRP A 20 -9.67 -11.61 -9.09
N ALA A 21 -8.38 -11.70 -9.42
CA ALA A 21 -7.92 -11.41 -10.78
C ALA A 21 -8.49 -12.40 -11.78
N GLN A 22 -8.56 -13.68 -11.42
CA GLN A 22 -9.20 -14.70 -12.26
C GLN A 22 -10.69 -14.42 -12.45
N ALA A 23 -11.39 -14.04 -11.39
CA ALA A 23 -12.79 -13.67 -11.46
C ALA A 23 -12.99 -12.45 -12.36
N ARG A 24 -12.20 -11.41 -12.19
CA ARG A 24 -12.25 -10.22 -13.03
C ARG A 24 -12.09 -10.57 -14.52
N ASP A 25 -11.06 -11.36 -14.82
CA ASP A 25 -10.75 -11.72 -16.20
C ASP A 25 -11.85 -12.59 -16.81
N THR A 26 -12.43 -13.48 -16.00
CA THR A 26 -13.55 -14.32 -16.42
C THR A 26 -14.78 -13.49 -16.76
N PHE A 27 -15.13 -12.52 -15.89
CA PHE A 27 -16.27 -11.64 -16.16
C PHE A 27 -16.01 -10.71 -17.35
N ARG A 28 -14.77 -10.25 -17.52
CA ARG A 28 -14.40 -9.46 -18.69
C ARG A 28 -14.59 -10.24 -19.98
N GLN A 29 -14.18 -11.50 -19.98
CA GLN A 29 -14.36 -12.38 -21.14
C GLN A 29 -15.83 -12.61 -21.43
N LEU A 30 -16.66 -12.79 -20.40
CA LEU A 30 -18.10 -12.98 -20.55
C LEU A 30 -18.79 -11.77 -21.16
N GLN A 31 -18.31 -10.54 -20.91
CA GLN A 31 -18.91 -9.34 -21.49
C GLN A 31 -18.87 -9.32 -23.03
N GLU A 32 -17.93 -10.05 -23.61
CA GLU A 32 -17.77 -10.14 -25.05
C GLU A 32 -18.72 -11.18 -25.67
N ASP A 33 -19.42 -11.96 -24.86
CA ASP A 33 -20.34 -12.97 -25.35
C ASP A 33 -21.64 -12.31 -25.88
N GLU A 34 -21.91 -12.51 -27.16
CA GLU A 34 -23.06 -11.90 -27.84
C GLU A 34 -24.39 -12.50 -27.39
N SER A 35 -24.38 -13.69 -26.77
CA SER A 35 -25.60 -14.34 -26.31
C SER A 35 -26.16 -13.75 -25.02
N LEU A 36 -25.42 -12.88 -24.34
CA LEU A 36 -25.88 -12.24 -23.12
C LEU A 36 -26.94 -11.20 -23.41
N THR A 37 -27.99 -11.17 -22.55
CA THR A 37 -28.96 -10.07 -22.57
C THR A 37 -28.28 -8.79 -22.07
N PRO A 38 -28.87 -7.60 -22.37
CA PRO A 38 -28.30 -6.35 -21.81
C PRO A 38 -28.22 -6.35 -20.30
N GLY A 39 -29.21 -6.92 -19.60
CA GLY A 39 -29.19 -7.02 -18.15
C GLY A 39 -28.08 -7.93 -17.62
N GLN A 40 -27.90 -9.08 -18.27
CA GLN A 40 -26.81 -10.01 -17.94
C GLN A 40 -25.45 -9.37 -18.16
N ARG A 41 -25.28 -8.66 -19.26
CA ARG A 41 -24.04 -7.96 -19.57
C ARG A 41 -23.72 -6.89 -18.53
N GLN A 42 -24.73 -6.15 -18.10
CA GLN A 42 -24.56 -5.15 -17.05
C GLN A 42 -24.13 -5.78 -15.73
N LEU A 43 -24.78 -6.90 -15.35
CA LEU A 43 -24.42 -7.62 -14.13
C LEU A 43 -22.96 -8.10 -14.17
N VAL A 44 -22.56 -8.70 -15.28
CA VAL A 44 -21.19 -9.19 -15.45
C VAL A 44 -20.19 -8.04 -15.39
N GLY A 45 -20.53 -6.88 -15.96
CA GLY A 45 -19.71 -5.68 -15.88
C GLY A 45 -19.53 -5.19 -14.46
N LEU A 46 -20.59 -5.19 -13.66
CA LEU A 46 -20.53 -4.81 -12.26
C LEU A 46 -19.65 -5.77 -11.45
N LEU A 47 -19.73 -7.07 -11.75
CA LEU A 47 -18.89 -8.06 -11.07
C LEU A 47 -17.42 -7.91 -11.45
N GLU A 48 -17.12 -7.58 -12.70
CA GLU A 48 -15.76 -7.25 -13.12
C GLU A 48 -15.22 -6.06 -12.33
N GLU A 49 -15.98 -4.98 -12.27
CA GLU A 49 -15.60 -3.76 -11.55
C GLU A 49 -15.41 -4.01 -10.06
N TYR A 50 -16.28 -4.82 -9.46
CA TYR A 50 -16.18 -5.18 -8.05
C TYR A 50 -14.84 -5.87 -7.75
N ASN A 51 -14.48 -6.87 -8.56
CA ASN A 51 -13.23 -7.59 -8.35
C ASN A 51 -12.01 -6.72 -8.63
N GLN A 52 -12.06 -5.88 -9.67
CA GLN A 52 -11.00 -4.93 -9.95
C GLN A 52 -10.83 -3.93 -8.82
N GLY A 53 -11.95 -3.43 -8.29
CA GLY A 53 -11.94 -2.45 -7.20
C GLY A 53 -11.29 -2.98 -5.94
N ARG A 54 -11.60 -4.22 -5.55
CA ARG A 54 -10.99 -4.78 -4.34
C ARG A 54 -9.52 -5.17 -4.54
N ILE A 55 -9.09 -5.52 -5.75
CA ILE A 55 -7.68 -5.69 -6.07
C ILE A 55 -6.94 -4.35 -5.90
N ASN A 56 -7.49 -3.29 -6.46
CA ASN A 56 -6.91 -1.94 -6.36
C ASN A 56 -6.85 -1.46 -4.90
N TRP A 57 -7.92 -1.70 -4.14
CA TRP A 57 -7.98 -1.33 -2.72
C TRP A 57 -6.91 -2.06 -1.91
N THR A 58 -6.75 -3.36 -2.13
CA THR A 58 -5.74 -4.16 -1.45
C THR A 58 -4.33 -3.67 -1.77
N GLN A 59 -4.08 -3.33 -3.04
CA GLN A 59 -2.78 -2.79 -3.44
C GLN A 59 -2.52 -1.45 -2.76
N LYS A 60 -3.53 -0.59 -2.70
CA LYS A 60 -3.41 0.71 -2.02
C LYS A 60 -3.10 0.54 -0.54
N GLN A 61 -3.75 -0.40 0.13
CA GLN A 61 -3.48 -0.69 1.54
C GLN A 61 -2.04 -1.15 1.76
N ARG A 62 -1.54 -2.02 0.89
CA ARG A 62 -0.14 -2.48 0.95
C ARG A 62 0.84 -1.33 0.75
N ASN A 63 0.56 -0.46 -0.22
CA ASN A 63 1.42 0.70 -0.49
C ASN A 63 1.44 1.65 0.71
N LEU A 64 0.30 1.89 1.34
CA LEU A 64 0.20 2.74 2.53
C LEU A 64 0.96 2.15 3.72
N LEU A 65 0.88 0.83 3.92
CA LEU A 65 1.64 0.15 4.96
C LEU A 65 3.14 0.29 4.73
N GLN A 66 3.59 0.11 3.49
CA GLN A 66 5.00 0.26 3.13
C GLN A 66 5.48 1.68 3.37
N GLU A 67 4.70 2.69 2.92
CA GLU A 67 5.03 4.10 3.15
C GLU A 67 5.10 4.43 4.63
N ASN A 68 4.17 3.89 5.44
CA ASN A 68 4.16 4.07 6.88
C ASN A 68 5.44 3.51 7.52
N ASN A 69 5.86 2.32 7.11
CA ASN A 69 7.09 1.70 7.61
C ASN A 69 8.32 2.52 7.23
N GLU A 70 8.36 3.01 6.00
CA GLU A 70 9.47 3.86 5.52
C GLU A 70 9.52 5.18 6.29
N LEU A 71 8.37 5.81 6.52
CA LEU A 71 8.28 7.04 7.29
C LEU A 71 8.70 6.83 8.74
N GLN A 72 8.31 5.71 9.34
CA GLN A 72 8.70 5.38 10.71
C GLN A 72 10.20 5.20 10.82
N GLN A 73 10.82 4.51 9.86
CA GLN A 73 12.27 4.34 9.83
C GLN A 73 12.99 5.67 9.63
N ALA A 74 12.46 6.53 8.75
CA ALA A 74 13.02 7.86 8.52
C ALA A 74 12.92 8.73 9.78
N LEU A 75 11.81 8.65 10.50
CA LEU A 75 11.62 9.37 11.76
C LEU A 75 12.60 8.89 12.82
N ASP A 76 12.73 7.58 12.99
CA ASP A 76 13.67 7.00 13.97
C ASP A 76 15.11 7.45 13.68
N LYS A 77 15.49 7.45 12.41
CA LYS A 77 16.82 7.93 12.01
C LYS A 77 16.99 9.41 12.30
N ALA A 78 15.99 10.23 11.99
CA ALA A 78 16.04 11.66 12.26
C ALA A 78 16.17 11.95 13.76
N GLU A 79 15.48 11.19 14.60
CA GLU A 79 15.58 11.31 16.05
C GLU A 79 16.97 10.95 16.55
N GLN A 80 17.55 9.86 16.02
CA GLN A 80 18.92 9.47 16.36
C GLN A 80 19.94 10.52 15.93
N ASP A 81 19.82 11.06 14.72
CA ASP A 81 20.68 12.10 14.21
C ASP A 81 20.57 13.37 15.08
N ASN A 82 19.35 13.69 15.51
CA ASN A 82 19.10 14.85 16.36
C ASN A 82 19.78 14.71 17.73
N VAL A 83 19.69 13.52 18.33
CA VAL A 83 20.38 13.24 19.60
C VAL A 83 21.90 13.39 19.45
N LEU A 84 22.45 12.85 18.35
CA LEU A 84 23.90 12.98 18.10
C LEU A 84 24.32 14.43 17.92
N LEU A 85 23.51 15.22 17.17
CA LEU A 85 23.78 16.65 17.00
C LEU A 85 23.72 17.40 18.34
N GLN A 86 22.75 17.11 19.19
CA GLN A 86 22.64 17.71 20.51
C GLN A 86 23.86 17.38 21.37
N GLN A 87 24.37 16.15 21.32
CA GLN A 87 25.57 15.73 22.03
C GLN A 87 26.80 16.49 21.53
N LYS A 88 26.91 16.69 20.22
CA LYS A 88 28.01 17.46 19.62
C LYS A 88 27.96 18.93 20.04
N ILE A 89 26.78 19.51 20.04
CA ILE A 89 26.57 20.90 20.50
C ILE A 89 26.99 21.03 21.98
N GLN A 90 26.56 20.10 22.81
CA GLN A 90 26.93 20.11 24.23
C GLN A 90 28.43 19.99 24.42
N ALA A 91 29.07 19.10 23.66
CA ALA A 91 30.53 18.93 23.74
C ALA A 91 31.27 20.21 23.32
N LEU A 92 30.80 20.88 22.28
CA LEU A 92 31.36 22.15 21.82
C LEU A 92 31.15 23.26 22.85
N THR A 93 29.98 23.32 23.46
CA THR A 93 29.68 24.28 24.52
C THR A 93 30.60 24.07 25.75
N ASP A 94 30.79 22.82 26.14
CA ASP A 94 31.69 22.48 27.26
C ASP A 94 33.14 22.85 26.95
N LEU A 95 33.58 22.59 25.71
CA LEU A 95 34.93 22.96 25.27
C LEU A 95 35.11 24.49 25.27
N GLU A 96 34.10 25.22 24.81
CA GLU A 96 34.10 26.68 24.81
C GLU A 96 34.23 27.25 26.22
N ALA A 97 33.52 26.67 27.20
CA ALA A 97 33.63 27.05 28.60
C ALA A 97 35.04 26.83 29.15
N VAL A 98 35.67 25.71 28.82
CA VAL A 98 37.05 25.41 29.25
C VAL A 98 38.02 26.41 28.64
N ILE A 99 37.89 26.76 27.38
CA ILE A 99 38.74 27.73 26.67
C ILE A 99 38.57 29.11 27.31
N SER A 100 37.34 29.54 27.61
CA SER A 100 37.09 30.81 28.27
C SER A 100 37.74 30.90 29.64
N ASP A 101 37.64 29.83 30.45
CA ASP A 101 38.28 29.77 31.78
C ASP A 101 39.79 29.91 31.66
N ARG A 102 40.42 29.27 30.68
CA ARG A 102 41.86 29.38 30.45
C ARG A 102 42.31 30.78 30.05
N LYS A 103 41.47 31.50 29.28
CA LYS A 103 41.78 32.85 28.88
C LYS A 103 41.69 33.85 30.00
N GLU A 104 40.86 33.61 31.00
CA GLU A 104 40.69 34.45 32.17
C GLU A 104 41.81 34.28 33.17
N GLN A 105 42.52 33.15 33.11
CA GLN A 105 43.67 32.88 33.98
C GLN A 105 44.95 33.41 33.38
#